data_7d294c64a101615f73363fb4abd0e0b8
#
_entry.id   7d294c64a101615f73363fb4abd0e0b8
#
_cell.length_a   1.000
_cell.length_b   1.000
_cell.length_c   1.000
_cell.angle_alpha   90.00
_cell.angle_beta   90.00
_cell.angle_gamma   90.00
#
_symmetry.space_group_name_H-M   'P 1'
#
loop_
_entity.id
_entity.type
_entity.pdbx_description
1 polymer ?
#
loop_
_entity_poly.entity_id
_entity_poly.type
_entity_poly.pdbx_seq_one_letter_code
_entity_poly.pdbx_strand_id
1 'polypeptide(L)'
;MSKLVPISIFLDELYAAYKRGDGYIMGSRGQNPRTGSLDLSVTKEGSNWKPTGWFYTQYSGNQKTQALKWREKCTRVWDCNGMAEGIYEIHTGVKIDTRARYNYSGWCSPKGVGMIPTQYRMPGAAVFWGKAGDALSIHHVAYLYKPVIEGHPEGDWYIIEARGVMYGVVMTKLNSRKPNYWGLMTKYYDYSANGDTEYVEEPKTTKIYKNGMTGSVVKTIQTQLIELGYDLGSWGADGDFGDCTEMAVRQFQQDKGLEVDGKVGEQTFAALQAAQAQKKQEQETSNSQIVVIKNGNCYVRTLPNTSGKILGVAYRDTELPYGGAIDENTHWVKVIFEGKEGWVSNKYGTLK
;
A
#
# COMPACT_ATOMS: atom_id res chain seq x y z
N MET A 1 0.43 -18.31 -33.69
CA MET A 1 -0.13 -17.26 -32.81
C MET A 1 0.34 -17.54 -31.39
N SER A 2 0.79 -16.52 -30.66
CA SER A 2 1.12 -16.69 -29.23
C SER A 2 -0.13 -17.07 -28.45
N LYS A 3 -0.02 -18.06 -27.55
CA LYS A 3 -1.12 -18.44 -26.65
C LYS A 3 -1.36 -17.27 -25.70
N LEU A 4 -2.57 -16.70 -25.70
CA LEU A 4 -2.92 -15.66 -24.74
C LEU A 4 -3.19 -16.27 -23.36
N VAL A 5 -2.77 -15.58 -22.31
CA VAL A 5 -3.10 -15.92 -20.92
C VAL A 5 -4.24 -15.00 -20.47
N PRO A 6 -5.34 -15.54 -19.90
CA PRO A 6 -6.40 -14.71 -19.33
C PRO A 6 -5.84 -13.72 -18.32
N ILE A 7 -6.28 -12.47 -18.37
CA ILE A 7 -5.79 -11.44 -17.46
C ILE A 7 -6.13 -11.73 -15.99
N SER A 8 -7.20 -12.46 -15.72
CA SER A 8 -7.56 -12.93 -14.38
C SER A 8 -6.46 -13.80 -13.76
N ILE A 9 -5.88 -14.73 -14.53
CA ILE A 9 -4.75 -15.56 -14.07
C ILE A 9 -3.54 -14.66 -13.70
N PHE A 10 -3.28 -13.65 -14.52
CA PHE A 10 -2.21 -12.70 -14.23
C PHE A 10 -2.44 -11.95 -12.91
N LEU A 11 -3.66 -11.50 -12.66
CA LEU A 11 -4.05 -10.79 -11.45
C LEU A 11 -3.96 -11.67 -10.20
N ASP A 12 -4.39 -12.93 -10.30
CA ASP A 12 -4.31 -13.90 -9.21
C ASP A 12 -2.86 -14.15 -8.80
N GLU A 13 -1.96 -14.33 -9.77
CA GLU A 13 -0.52 -14.51 -9.50
C GLU A 13 0.14 -13.23 -8.95
N LEU A 14 -0.23 -12.05 -9.46
CA LEU A 14 0.22 -10.77 -8.91
C LEU A 14 -0.19 -10.62 -7.45
N TYR A 15 -1.45 -10.86 -7.17
CA TYR A 15 -1.99 -10.74 -5.82
C TYR A 15 -1.38 -11.80 -4.88
N ALA A 16 -1.23 -13.04 -5.36
CA ALA A 16 -0.55 -14.08 -4.61
C ALA A 16 0.91 -13.72 -4.29
N ALA A 17 1.64 -13.11 -5.22
CA ALA A 17 3.00 -12.64 -4.98
C ALA A 17 3.05 -11.54 -3.91
N TYR A 18 2.11 -10.59 -3.95
CA TYR A 18 1.95 -9.56 -2.94
C TYR A 18 1.62 -10.17 -1.56
N LYS A 19 0.64 -11.08 -1.48
CA LYS A 19 0.22 -11.72 -0.21
C LYS A 19 1.33 -12.58 0.41
N ARG A 20 2.16 -13.25 -0.39
CA ARG A 20 3.32 -13.99 0.12
C ARG A 20 4.46 -13.07 0.60
N GLY A 21 4.43 -11.78 0.24
CA GLY A 21 5.55 -10.88 0.46
C GLY A 21 6.79 -11.27 -0.33
N ASP A 22 6.60 -11.66 -1.60
CA ASP A 22 7.70 -12.07 -2.48
C ASP A 22 8.75 -10.97 -2.60
N GLY A 23 10.01 -11.36 -2.74
CA GLY A 23 11.14 -10.45 -2.80
C GLY A 23 11.38 -9.88 -4.20
N TYR A 24 12.32 -8.95 -4.27
CA TYR A 24 12.80 -8.39 -5.52
C TYR A 24 14.27 -8.76 -5.77
N ILE A 25 14.53 -9.33 -6.93
CA ILE A 25 15.88 -9.48 -7.49
C ILE A 25 15.82 -9.07 -8.95
N MET A 26 16.71 -8.17 -9.39
CA MET A 26 16.77 -7.69 -10.77
C MET A 26 16.99 -8.86 -11.74
N GLY A 27 16.18 -8.93 -12.80
CA GLY A 27 16.22 -10.01 -13.80
C GLY A 27 15.52 -11.30 -13.38
N SER A 28 14.87 -11.35 -12.22
CA SER A 28 14.11 -12.52 -11.78
C SER A 28 12.65 -12.50 -12.28
N ARG A 29 12.11 -13.70 -12.46
CA ARG A 29 10.80 -13.97 -13.06
C ARG A 29 10.00 -15.01 -12.27
N GLY A 30 9.99 -14.91 -10.95
CA GLY A 30 9.30 -15.84 -10.07
C GLY A 30 10.12 -17.09 -9.70
N GLN A 31 11.41 -17.08 -9.97
CA GLN A 31 12.29 -18.20 -9.61
C GLN A 31 12.51 -18.26 -8.09
N ASN A 32 12.82 -19.45 -7.62
CA ASN A 32 13.32 -19.64 -6.26
C ASN A 32 14.75 -19.07 -6.15
N PRO A 33 15.01 -18.14 -5.20
CA PRO A 33 16.32 -17.50 -5.07
C PRO A 33 17.41 -18.44 -4.49
N ARG A 34 17.08 -19.71 -4.20
CA ARG A 34 17.99 -20.72 -3.63
C ARG A 34 18.36 -21.81 -4.62
N THR A 35 17.72 -21.85 -5.80
CA THR A 35 17.88 -22.96 -6.75
C THR A 35 17.99 -22.44 -8.18
N GLY A 36 18.54 -23.29 -9.07
CA GLY A 36 18.60 -23.03 -10.50
C GLY A 36 19.49 -21.87 -10.90
N SER A 37 19.13 -21.17 -11.95
CA SER A 37 19.88 -20.06 -12.54
C SER A 37 19.94 -18.81 -11.64
N LEU A 38 19.10 -18.75 -10.62
CA LEU A 38 19.07 -17.72 -9.61
C LEU A 38 19.57 -18.19 -8.25
N ASP A 39 20.28 -19.32 -8.21
CA ASP A 39 20.91 -19.76 -6.97
C ASP A 39 21.87 -18.68 -6.46
N LEU A 40 21.41 -17.96 -5.45
CA LEU A 40 22.16 -16.96 -4.71
C LEU A 40 23.01 -17.64 -3.62
N SER A 41 23.27 -18.95 -3.73
CA SER A 41 24.10 -19.68 -2.76
C SER A 41 25.53 -19.15 -2.76
N VAL A 42 26.09 -19.08 -1.56
CA VAL A 42 27.48 -18.69 -1.34
C VAL A 42 28.36 -19.82 -1.80
N THR A 43 29.12 -19.67 -2.89
CA THR A 43 30.25 -20.58 -3.16
C THR A 43 31.39 -20.20 -2.22
N LYS A 44 31.90 -21.21 -1.53
CA LYS A 44 33.07 -21.12 -0.65
C LYS A 44 34.35 -20.78 -1.41
N GLU A 45 34.58 -19.55 -1.67
CA GLU A 45 35.93 -19.00 -1.72
C GLU A 45 35.89 -17.70 -0.94
N GLY A 46 36.20 -17.80 0.35
CA GLY A 46 36.46 -16.68 1.22
C GLY A 46 35.35 -15.62 1.24
N SER A 47 34.16 -15.88 1.81
CA SER A 47 33.07 -14.92 2.04
C SER A 47 32.58 -14.14 0.83
N ASN A 48 32.96 -14.45 -0.38
CA ASN A 48 32.49 -13.77 -1.56
C ASN A 48 31.28 -14.48 -2.17
N TRP A 49 30.17 -13.82 -2.17
CA TRP A 49 28.99 -14.18 -2.92
C TRP A 49 29.34 -14.25 -4.41
N LYS A 50 29.17 -15.41 -5.01
CA LYS A 50 29.08 -15.55 -6.46
C LYS A 50 27.66 -16.01 -6.81
N PRO A 51 26.73 -15.10 -6.96
CA PRO A 51 25.72 -15.31 -7.96
C PRO A 51 26.37 -15.02 -9.28
N THR A 52 25.92 -15.69 -10.30
CA THR A 52 26.40 -15.47 -11.65
C THR A 52 26.63 -13.98 -11.90
N GLY A 53 27.84 -13.57 -11.93
CA GLY A 53 28.54 -12.29 -11.84
C GLY A 53 27.80 -10.96 -12.00
N TRP A 54 26.64 -10.94 -12.69
CA TRP A 54 25.93 -9.72 -13.04
C TRP A 54 25.04 -9.15 -11.91
N PHE A 55 24.36 -9.99 -11.16
CA PHE A 55 23.42 -9.53 -10.11
C PHE A 55 24.07 -8.76 -8.98
N TYR A 56 25.30 -9.09 -8.62
CA TYR A 56 25.98 -8.48 -7.48
C TYR A 56 26.77 -7.23 -7.79
N THR A 57 27.07 -7.01 -9.04
CA THR A 57 27.61 -5.72 -9.47
C THR A 57 26.54 -4.62 -9.40
N GLN A 58 25.26 -5.00 -9.40
CA GLN A 58 24.13 -4.06 -9.35
C GLN A 58 23.74 -3.63 -7.92
N TYR A 59 24.15 -4.38 -6.89
CA TYR A 59 23.78 -4.07 -5.51
C TYR A 59 25.01 -3.73 -4.65
N SER A 60 24.86 -2.69 -3.81
CA SER A 60 25.88 -2.28 -2.86
C SER A 60 25.30 -2.11 -1.45
N GLY A 61 26.13 -2.26 -0.41
CA GLY A 61 25.74 -1.99 0.99
C GLY A 61 24.42 -2.65 1.41
N ASN A 62 23.48 -1.85 1.88
CA ASN A 62 22.17 -2.31 2.38
C ASN A 62 21.34 -3.07 1.35
N GLN A 63 21.50 -2.79 0.06
CA GLN A 63 20.80 -3.51 -1.00
C GLN A 63 21.24 -4.97 -1.08
N LYS A 64 22.54 -5.25 -0.95
CA LYS A 64 23.05 -6.62 -0.86
C LYS A 64 22.46 -7.35 0.34
N THR A 65 22.51 -6.72 1.50
CA THR A 65 21.94 -7.28 2.74
C THR A 65 20.46 -7.62 2.57
N GLN A 66 19.70 -6.75 1.91
CA GLN A 66 18.29 -6.98 1.67
C GLN A 66 18.03 -8.09 0.64
N ALA A 67 18.83 -8.18 -0.43
CA ALA A 67 18.74 -9.29 -1.40
C ALA A 67 18.97 -10.64 -0.72
N LEU A 68 19.89 -10.69 0.26
CA LEU A 68 20.13 -11.86 1.10
C LEU A 68 18.91 -12.26 1.92
N LYS A 69 18.25 -11.28 2.53
CA LYS A 69 17.01 -11.52 3.30
C LYS A 69 15.90 -12.08 2.41
N TRP A 70 15.79 -11.61 1.15
CA TRP A 70 14.84 -12.20 0.20
C TRP A 70 15.15 -13.67 -0.08
N ARG A 71 16.43 -14.01 -0.24
CA ARG A 71 16.86 -15.42 -0.41
C ARG A 71 16.42 -16.29 0.76
N GLU A 72 16.56 -15.81 1.98
CA GLU A 72 16.21 -16.56 3.18
C GLU A 72 14.69 -16.70 3.38
N LYS A 73 13.94 -15.64 3.09
CA LYS A 73 12.52 -15.54 3.41
C LYS A 73 11.60 -16.01 2.29
N CYS A 74 11.99 -15.80 1.02
CA CYS A 74 11.08 -15.97 -0.10
C CYS A 74 11.32 -17.27 -0.83
N THR A 75 10.24 -17.87 -1.34
CA THR A 75 10.28 -18.97 -2.29
C THR A 75 10.27 -18.50 -3.73
N ARG A 76 9.86 -17.26 -3.97
CA ARG A 76 9.87 -16.59 -5.27
C ARG A 76 10.39 -15.17 -5.15
N VAL A 77 11.07 -14.71 -6.20
CA VAL A 77 11.54 -13.33 -6.36
C VAL A 77 11.25 -12.87 -7.78
N TRP A 78 10.99 -11.57 -7.92
CA TRP A 78 10.56 -10.93 -9.16
C TRP A 78 11.34 -9.64 -9.41
N ASP A 79 11.54 -9.27 -10.66
CA ASP A 79 11.74 -7.86 -11.01
C ASP A 79 10.46 -7.25 -11.58
N CYS A 80 10.48 -5.95 -11.87
CA CYS A 80 9.27 -5.26 -12.26
C CYS A 80 8.63 -5.80 -13.55
N ASN A 81 9.43 -6.10 -14.58
CA ASN A 81 8.94 -6.67 -15.83
C ASN A 81 8.87 -8.19 -15.77
N GLY A 82 9.75 -8.80 -14.98
CA GLY A 82 9.78 -10.23 -14.73
C GLY A 82 8.50 -10.80 -14.11
N MET A 83 7.68 -9.96 -13.48
CA MET A 83 6.33 -10.39 -13.06
C MET A 83 5.47 -10.78 -14.27
N ALA A 84 5.36 -9.93 -15.28
CA ALA A 84 4.57 -10.26 -16.47
C ALA A 84 5.22 -11.40 -17.29
N GLU A 85 6.51 -11.39 -17.45
CA GLU A 85 7.24 -12.41 -18.19
C GLU A 85 7.12 -13.79 -17.54
N GLY A 86 7.39 -13.86 -16.24
CA GLY A 86 7.41 -15.12 -15.49
C GLY A 86 6.03 -15.71 -15.32
N ILE A 87 5.00 -14.92 -15.10
CA ILE A 87 3.62 -15.40 -15.04
C ILE A 87 3.24 -15.97 -16.41
N TYR A 88 3.57 -15.28 -17.51
CA TYR A 88 3.33 -15.81 -18.84
C TYR A 88 4.10 -17.14 -19.09
N GLU A 89 5.38 -17.19 -18.71
CA GLU A 89 6.21 -18.39 -18.83
C GLU A 89 5.63 -19.59 -18.04
N ILE A 90 5.18 -19.33 -16.79
CA ILE A 90 4.57 -20.38 -15.94
C ILE A 90 3.34 -21.00 -16.59
N HIS A 91 2.49 -20.20 -17.23
CA HIS A 91 1.22 -20.67 -17.78
C HIS A 91 1.28 -21.14 -19.26
N THR A 92 2.35 -20.82 -19.97
CA THR A 92 2.50 -21.19 -21.39
C THR A 92 3.69 -22.09 -21.70
N GLY A 93 4.67 -22.13 -20.81
CA GLY A 93 5.99 -22.72 -21.06
C GLY A 93 6.89 -21.90 -22.01
N VAL A 94 6.43 -20.75 -22.48
CA VAL A 94 7.17 -19.89 -23.41
C VAL A 94 7.93 -18.84 -22.66
N LYS A 95 9.24 -18.88 -22.76
CA LYS A 95 10.15 -17.89 -22.16
C LYS A 95 10.15 -16.60 -22.96
N ILE A 96 9.88 -15.48 -22.28
CA ILE A 96 10.06 -14.14 -22.78
C ILE A 96 11.09 -13.46 -21.88
N ASP A 97 12.06 -12.79 -22.48
CA ASP A 97 13.17 -12.14 -21.76
C ASP A 97 13.37 -10.75 -22.34
N THR A 98 12.70 -9.76 -21.77
CA THR A 98 12.71 -8.39 -22.24
C THR A 98 12.90 -7.40 -21.08
N ARG A 99 12.68 -6.12 -21.36
CA ARG A 99 12.72 -5.05 -20.36
C ARG A 99 11.42 -4.28 -20.39
N ALA A 100 11.09 -3.53 -19.34
CA ALA A 100 9.86 -2.75 -19.25
C ALA A 100 9.59 -1.88 -20.49
N ARG A 101 10.62 -1.28 -21.10
CA ARG A 101 10.49 -0.49 -22.35
C ARG A 101 10.00 -1.32 -23.54
N TYR A 102 10.40 -2.59 -23.63
CA TYR A 102 9.95 -3.50 -24.70
C TYR A 102 8.58 -4.08 -24.42
N ASN A 103 8.22 -4.25 -23.15
CA ASN A 103 6.83 -4.51 -22.77
C ASN A 103 5.94 -3.35 -23.29
N TYR A 104 6.26 -2.11 -22.94
CA TYR A 104 5.54 -0.95 -23.43
C TYR A 104 5.46 -0.89 -24.96
N SER A 105 6.61 -1.01 -25.65
CA SER A 105 6.67 -0.82 -27.09
C SER A 105 6.06 -1.97 -27.89
N GLY A 106 6.28 -3.22 -27.44
CA GLY A 106 5.99 -4.43 -28.22
C GLY A 106 4.85 -5.29 -27.71
N TRP A 107 4.39 -5.14 -26.44
CA TRP A 107 3.30 -5.95 -25.88
C TRP A 107 2.01 -5.17 -25.76
N CYS A 108 2.11 -3.84 -25.59
CA CYS A 108 0.98 -3.01 -25.26
C CYS A 108 0.26 -2.43 -26.48
N SER A 109 -1.05 -2.68 -26.55
CA SER A 109 -1.98 -2.03 -27.50
C SER A 109 -3.41 -2.09 -26.91
N PRO A 110 -4.12 -0.96 -26.73
CA PRO A 110 -3.63 0.41 -26.85
C PRO A 110 -2.58 0.76 -25.79
N LYS A 111 -1.90 1.87 -26.01
CA LYS A 111 -0.91 2.45 -25.10
C LYS A 111 -0.80 3.96 -25.29
N GLY A 112 -0.26 4.65 -24.30
CA GLY A 112 -0.12 6.12 -24.37
C GLY A 112 0.86 6.71 -23.36
N VAL A 113 1.05 8.02 -23.48
CA VAL A 113 1.89 8.85 -22.61
C VAL A 113 0.99 9.55 -21.58
N GLY A 114 1.53 9.82 -20.40
CA GLY A 114 0.82 10.43 -19.28
C GLY A 114 0.13 9.40 -18.39
N MET A 115 -0.75 9.89 -17.53
CA MET A 115 -1.59 9.05 -16.70
C MET A 115 -2.56 8.23 -17.55
N ILE A 116 -2.82 7.01 -17.13
CA ILE A 116 -3.76 6.14 -17.82
C ILE A 116 -5.18 6.75 -17.81
N PRO A 117 -5.82 6.97 -19.01
CA PRO A 117 -7.17 7.47 -19.10
C PRO A 117 -8.19 6.51 -18.48
N THR A 118 -9.28 7.05 -17.94
CA THR A 118 -10.29 6.27 -17.20
C THR A 118 -10.82 5.08 -17.98
N GLN A 119 -11.09 5.23 -19.29
CA GLN A 119 -11.60 4.15 -20.13
C GLN A 119 -10.63 2.95 -20.30
N TYR A 120 -9.36 3.11 -19.94
CA TYR A 120 -8.34 2.07 -19.97
C TYR A 120 -7.92 1.61 -18.59
N ARG A 121 -8.49 2.21 -17.52
CA ARG A 121 -8.27 1.76 -16.14
C ARG A 121 -9.05 0.48 -15.89
N MET A 122 -8.38 -0.62 -16.10
CA MET A 122 -8.91 -1.96 -15.87
C MET A 122 -7.87 -2.84 -15.18
N PRO A 123 -8.30 -3.90 -14.49
CA PRO A 123 -7.38 -4.84 -13.86
C PRO A 123 -6.35 -5.38 -14.86
N GLY A 124 -5.08 -5.43 -14.45
CA GLY A 124 -3.97 -5.88 -15.28
C GLY A 124 -3.40 -4.84 -16.27
N ALA A 125 -4.01 -3.64 -16.39
CA ALA A 125 -3.42 -2.59 -17.20
C ALA A 125 -2.04 -2.21 -16.65
N ALA A 126 -1.04 -2.12 -17.53
CA ALA A 126 0.32 -1.79 -17.17
C ALA A 126 0.54 -0.27 -17.14
N VAL A 127 1.28 0.21 -16.15
CA VAL A 127 1.71 1.61 -16.04
C VAL A 127 3.22 1.66 -15.86
N PHE A 128 3.88 2.65 -16.48
CA PHE A 128 5.32 2.66 -16.60
C PHE A 128 5.92 4.00 -16.19
N TRP A 129 7.20 3.95 -15.76
CA TRP A 129 8.01 5.12 -15.42
C TRP A 129 9.21 5.21 -16.33
N GLY A 130 9.42 6.42 -16.86
CA GLY A 130 10.54 6.83 -17.70
C GLY A 130 10.56 8.36 -17.81
N LYS A 131 11.41 8.89 -18.63
CA LYS A 131 11.40 10.32 -18.97
C LYS A 131 10.20 10.59 -19.89
N ALA A 132 9.38 11.57 -19.56
CA ALA A 132 8.21 11.92 -20.37
C ALA A 132 8.61 12.25 -21.80
N GLY A 133 7.92 11.64 -22.78
CA GLY A 133 8.23 11.79 -24.21
C GLY A 133 9.37 10.91 -24.74
N ASP A 134 10.07 10.18 -23.87
CA ASP A 134 11.15 9.26 -24.25
C ASP A 134 10.86 7.84 -23.77
N ALA A 135 10.16 7.06 -24.59
CA ALA A 135 9.78 5.68 -24.26
C ALA A 135 10.99 4.74 -24.11
N LEU A 136 12.16 5.09 -24.67
CA LEU A 136 13.36 4.28 -24.50
C LEU A 136 13.95 4.36 -23.09
N SER A 137 13.60 5.42 -22.36
CA SER A 137 14.01 5.62 -20.97
C SER A 137 13.16 4.82 -19.97
N ILE A 138 12.09 4.13 -20.40
CA ILE A 138 11.26 3.34 -19.51
C ILE A 138 12.09 2.28 -18.81
N HIS A 139 12.04 2.31 -17.46
CA HIS A 139 12.86 1.47 -16.57
C HIS A 139 12.07 0.74 -15.52
N HIS A 140 10.77 1.03 -15.34
CA HIS A 140 9.92 0.39 -14.34
C HIS A 140 8.50 0.19 -14.86
N VAL A 141 7.81 -0.83 -14.35
CA VAL A 141 6.40 -1.16 -14.63
C VAL A 141 5.70 -1.65 -13.39
N ALA A 142 4.43 -1.30 -13.28
CA ALA A 142 3.46 -1.82 -12.32
C ALA A 142 2.14 -2.13 -13.02
N TYR A 143 1.23 -2.79 -12.31
CA TYR A 143 -0.01 -3.28 -12.90
C TYR A 143 -1.20 -2.89 -12.04
N LEU A 144 -2.24 -2.34 -12.66
CA LEU A 144 -3.48 -2.00 -11.98
C LEU A 144 -4.12 -3.28 -11.43
N TYR A 145 -4.54 -3.23 -10.17
CA TYR A 145 -5.19 -4.36 -9.51
C TYR A 145 -6.69 -4.14 -9.38
N LYS A 146 -7.11 -3.16 -8.58
CA LYS A 146 -8.52 -2.80 -8.40
C LYS A 146 -8.67 -1.32 -8.04
N PRO A 147 -9.85 -0.71 -8.24
CA PRO A 147 -10.13 0.64 -7.71
C PRO A 147 -9.93 0.70 -6.20
N VAL A 148 -9.49 1.86 -5.68
CA VAL A 148 -9.38 2.10 -4.23
C VAL A 148 -10.76 2.12 -3.57
N ILE A 149 -11.76 2.68 -4.30
CA ILE A 149 -13.16 2.67 -3.90
C ILE A 149 -13.90 1.78 -4.92
N GLU A 150 -14.51 0.73 -4.43
CA GLU A 150 -15.27 -0.20 -5.26
C GLU A 150 -16.41 0.53 -6.00
N GLY A 151 -16.64 0.15 -7.26
CA GLY A 151 -17.64 0.83 -8.12
C GLY A 151 -17.20 2.19 -8.66
N HIS A 152 -15.99 2.68 -8.34
CA HIS A 152 -15.45 3.97 -8.79
C HIS A 152 -14.17 3.82 -9.63
N PRO A 153 -14.26 3.23 -10.83
CA PRO A 153 -13.08 3.02 -11.69
C PRO A 153 -12.45 4.31 -12.19
N GLU A 154 -13.16 5.43 -12.13
CA GLU A 154 -12.66 6.76 -12.46
C GLU A 154 -11.73 7.34 -11.38
N GLY A 155 -11.78 6.80 -10.16
CA GLY A 155 -10.99 7.21 -9.01
C GLY A 155 -9.55 6.70 -9.03
N ASP A 156 -8.92 6.65 -7.85
CA ASP A 156 -7.58 6.08 -7.69
C ASP A 156 -7.62 4.53 -7.70
N TRP A 157 -6.50 3.93 -8.04
CA TRP A 157 -6.36 2.48 -8.17
C TRP A 157 -5.24 1.97 -7.29
N TYR A 158 -5.43 0.76 -6.75
CA TYR A 158 -4.30 -0.03 -6.26
C TYR A 158 -3.51 -0.57 -7.45
N ILE A 159 -2.20 -0.48 -7.36
CA ILE A 159 -1.26 -1.09 -8.29
C ILE A 159 -0.36 -2.06 -7.53
N ILE A 160 -0.02 -3.19 -8.16
CA ILE A 160 0.95 -4.15 -7.64
C ILE A 160 2.23 -4.04 -8.46
N GLU A 161 3.37 -3.96 -7.80
CA GLU A 161 4.68 -3.76 -8.41
C GLU A 161 5.79 -4.52 -7.65
N ALA A 162 6.71 -5.12 -8.37
CA ALA A 162 8.01 -5.49 -7.82
C ALA A 162 8.87 -4.22 -7.81
N ARG A 163 8.86 -3.50 -6.69
CA ARG A 163 9.29 -2.09 -6.59
C ARG A 163 10.78 -1.89 -6.50
N GLY A 164 11.53 -2.93 -6.21
CA GLY A 164 12.98 -2.88 -6.06
C GLY A 164 13.44 -3.68 -4.85
N VAL A 165 14.76 -3.90 -4.75
CA VAL A 165 15.36 -4.80 -3.76
C VAL A 165 15.03 -4.44 -2.31
N MET A 166 14.82 -3.15 -2.01
CA MET A 166 14.50 -2.70 -0.65
C MET A 166 13.03 -2.96 -0.27
N TYR A 167 12.15 -3.17 -1.23
CA TYR A 167 10.70 -3.20 -1.01
C TYR A 167 10.07 -4.58 -1.31
N GLY A 168 10.62 -5.34 -2.30
CA GLY A 168 9.98 -6.55 -2.81
C GLY A 168 8.72 -6.25 -3.62
N VAL A 169 7.75 -7.17 -3.57
CA VAL A 169 6.43 -7.00 -4.18
C VAL A 169 5.52 -6.26 -3.22
N VAL A 170 5.02 -5.12 -3.65
CA VAL A 170 4.20 -4.22 -2.83
C VAL A 170 2.93 -3.78 -3.57
N MET A 171 1.92 -3.41 -2.80
CA MET A 171 0.73 -2.73 -3.30
C MET A 171 0.80 -1.25 -2.94
N THR A 172 0.61 -0.37 -3.92
CA THR A 172 0.65 1.08 -3.76
C THR A 172 -0.54 1.72 -4.48
N LYS A 173 -0.69 3.05 -4.40
CA LYS A 173 -1.77 3.77 -5.09
C LYS A 173 -1.24 4.44 -6.36
N LEU A 174 -1.98 4.33 -7.45
CA LEU A 174 -1.65 4.88 -8.76
C LEU A 174 -1.32 6.38 -8.70
N ASN A 175 -2.19 7.17 -8.06
CA ASN A 175 -2.03 8.62 -7.97
C ASN A 175 -0.80 9.03 -7.15
N SER A 176 -0.41 8.25 -6.14
CA SER A 176 0.80 8.51 -5.36
C SER A 176 2.09 8.21 -6.15
N ARG A 177 2.01 7.31 -7.11
CA ARG A 177 3.15 6.84 -7.90
C ARG A 177 3.39 7.62 -9.20
N LYS A 178 2.34 8.27 -9.73
CA LYS A 178 2.37 9.16 -10.90
C LYS A 178 3.16 8.60 -12.09
N PRO A 179 2.76 7.45 -12.67
CA PRO A 179 3.41 6.92 -13.88
C PRO A 179 3.20 7.89 -15.05
N ASN A 180 4.09 7.84 -16.03
CA ASN A 180 4.02 8.71 -17.21
C ASN A 180 3.84 7.96 -18.53
N TYR A 181 3.60 6.65 -18.47
CA TYR A 181 3.18 5.82 -19.60
C TYR A 181 2.20 4.74 -19.12
N TRP A 182 1.38 4.25 -20.05
CA TRP A 182 0.41 3.17 -19.78
C TRP A 182 0.19 2.30 -21.01
N GLY A 183 -0.33 1.07 -20.81
CA GLY A 183 -0.73 0.22 -21.93
C GLY A 183 -1.41 -1.07 -21.49
N LEU A 184 -2.16 -1.69 -22.41
CA LEU A 184 -2.75 -3.00 -22.23
C LEU A 184 -1.86 -4.05 -22.94
N MET A 185 -1.39 -5.04 -22.21
CA MET A 185 -0.43 -6.07 -22.70
C MET A 185 -1.08 -7.11 -23.60
N THR A 186 -1.90 -6.69 -24.57
CA THR A 186 -2.78 -7.55 -25.41
C THR A 186 -2.05 -8.53 -26.32
N LYS A 187 -0.73 -8.40 -26.48
CA LYS A 187 0.05 -9.39 -27.23
C LYS A 187 0.15 -10.74 -26.52
N TYR A 188 0.09 -10.74 -25.20
CA TYR A 188 0.31 -11.93 -24.37
C TYR A 188 -0.82 -12.20 -23.39
N TYR A 189 -1.64 -11.19 -23.08
CA TYR A 189 -2.73 -11.30 -22.12
C TYR A 189 -4.07 -10.97 -22.76
N ASP A 190 -5.07 -11.80 -22.43
CA ASP A 190 -6.44 -11.63 -22.90
C ASP A 190 -7.25 -10.83 -21.90
N TYR A 191 -7.70 -9.65 -22.31
CA TYR A 191 -8.55 -8.76 -21.52
C TYR A 191 -10.05 -8.95 -21.82
N SER A 192 -10.43 -9.82 -22.75
CA SER A 192 -11.83 -10.00 -23.16
C SER A 192 -12.67 -10.65 -22.05
N ALA A 193 -12.05 -11.44 -21.18
CA ALA A 193 -12.68 -12.09 -20.05
C ALA A 193 -12.92 -11.14 -18.84
N ASN A 194 -12.59 -9.85 -18.96
CA ASN A 194 -12.86 -8.86 -17.91
C ASN A 194 -14.35 -8.54 -17.70
N GLY A 195 -15.26 -9.12 -18.52
CA GLY A 195 -16.71 -8.93 -18.38
C GLY A 195 -17.33 -9.65 -17.17
N ASP A 196 -16.65 -10.67 -16.64
CA ASP A 196 -17.07 -11.48 -15.48
C ASP A 196 -15.92 -11.70 -14.48
N THR A 197 -14.93 -10.81 -14.45
CA THR A 197 -14.13 -10.74 -13.23
C THR A 197 -15.04 -10.18 -12.15
N GLU A 198 -15.86 -11.05 -11.57
CA GLU A 198 -16.02 -11.02 -10.15
C GLU A 198 -14.62 -10.71 -9.64
N TYR A 199 -14.35 -9.45 -9.24
CA TYR A 199 -13.17 -9.13 -8.45
C TYR A 199 -13.10 -10.27 -7.46
N VAL A 200 -12.02 -11.07 -7.47
CA VAL A 200 -11.88 -12.03 -6.39
C VAL A 200 -12.04 -11.14 -5.17
N GLU A 201 -13.28 -11.09 -4.69
CA GLU A 201 -13.57 -10.52 -3.38
C GLU A 201 -12.45 -11.07 -2.56
N GLU A 202 -11.71 -10.24 -1.87
CA GLU A 202 -10.68 -10.72 -0.95
C GLU A 202 -11.21 -12.00 -0.38
N PRO A 203 -10.55 -13.17 -0.57
CA PRO A 203 -11.20 -14.45 -0.34
C PRO A 203 -11.96 -14.25 0.94
N LYS A 204 -13.31 -14.26 0.84
CA LYS A 204 -14.19 -14.01 1.99
C LYS A 204 -13.53 -14.80 3.07
N THR A 205 -12.91 -14.15 4.06
CA THR A 205 -12.07 -14.89 4.97
C THR A 205 -13.05 -15.80 5.68
N THR A 206 -13.25 -16.99 5.11
CA THR A 206 -13.97 -18.08 5.79
C THR A 206 -13.25 -18.39 7.09
N LYS A 207 -12.06 -17.80 7.27
CA LYS A 207 -11.28 -17.91 8.49
C LYS A 207 -11.79 -16.88 9.51
N ILE A 208 -12.53 -17.39 10.46
CA ILE A 208 -12.98 -16.62 11.62
C ILE A 208 -11.82 -16.53 12.60
N TYR A 209 -11.36 -15.31 12.91
CA TYR A 209 -10.36 -15.06 13.95
C TYR A 209 -11.08 -14.92 15.29
N LYS A 210 -10.62 -15.67 16.29
CA LYS A 210 -11.24 -15.77 17.62
C LYS A 210 -10.20 -16.05 18.69
N ASN A 211 -10.61 -15.96 19.93
CA ASN A 211 -9.81 -16.29 21.10
C ASN A 211 -9.04 -17.62 20.95
N GLY A 212 -7.76 -17.61 21.31
CA GLY A 212 -6.81 -18.71 21.18
C GLY A 212 -6.07 -18.76 19.82
N MET A 213 -6.33 -17.83 18.89
CA MET A 213 -5.62 -17.76 17.62
C MET A 213 -4.47 -16.75 17.69
N THR A 214 -3.36 -17.07 17.03
CA THR A 214 -2.16 -16.22 16.98
C THR A 214 -1.72 -15.92 15.55
N GLY A 215 -0.94 -14.85 15.37
CA GLY A 215 -0.24 -14.55 14.13
C GLY A 215 -0.38 -13.11 13.65
N SER A 216 0.22 -12.84 12.49
CA SER A 216 0.30 -11.48 11.93
C SER A 216 -1.05 -10.84 11.63
N VAL A 217 -2.07 -11.63 11.23
CA VAL A 217 -3.42 -11.12 10.98
C VAL A 217 -4.10 -10.72 12.29
N VAL A 218 -3.91 -11.50 13.36
CA VAL A 218 -4.39 -11.13 14.69
C VAL A 218 -3.76 -9.82 15.13
N LYS A 219 -2.46 -9.67 14.96
CA LYS A 219 -1.76 -8.41 15.25
C LYS A 219 -2.30 -7.23 14.44
N THR A 220 -2.65 -7.45 13.17
CA THR A 220 -3.28 -6.41 12.33
C THR A 220 -4.65 -6.01 12.89
N ILE A 221 -5.49 -6.97 13.26
CA ILE A 221 -6.81 -6.71 13.88
C ILE A 221 -6.64 -5.90 15.17
N GLN A 222 -5.71 -6.31 16.03
CA GLN A 222 -5.41 -5.60 17.28
C GLN A 222 -4.94 -4.17 17.03
N THR A 223 -4.03 -3.97 16.08
CA THR A 223 -3.56 -2.62 15.69
C THR A 223 -4.72 -1.76 15.22
N GLN A 224 -5.60 -2.30 14.39
CA GLN A 224 -6.77 -1.58 13.89
C GLN A 224 -7.73 -1.18 15.03
N LEU A 225 -7.98 -2.06 15.96
CA LEU A 225 -8.82 -1.78 17.13
C LEU A 225 -8.21 -0.67 17.99
N ILE A 226 -6.92 -0.74 18.30
CA ILE A 226 -6.19 0.29 19.05
C ILE A 226 -6.26 1.66 18.33
N GLU A 227 -6.00 1.67 17.03
CA GLU A 227 -6.08 2.91 16.24
C GLU A 227 -7.49 3.49 16.20
N LEU A 228 -8.53 2.66 16.31
CA LEU A 228 -9.93 3.09 16.43
C LEU A 228 -10.30 3.52 17.85
N GLY A 229 -9.42 3.31 18.84
CA GLY A 229 -9.62 3.74 20.23
C GLY A 229 -10.11 2.66 21.17
N TYR A 230 -10.12 1.39 20.75
CA TYR A 230 -10.48 0.28 21.62
C TYR A 230 -9.30 -0.15 22.49
N ASP A 231 -9.55 -0.40 23.74
CA ASP A 231 -8.52 -0.81 24.71
C ASP A 231 -8.28 -2.34 24.64
N LEU A 232 -7.04 -2.73 24.43
CA LEU A 232 -6.58 -4.12 24.46
C LEU A 232 -5.73 -4.44 25.70
N GLY A 233 -5.73 -3.56 26.70
CA GLY A 233 -4.94 -3.72 27.91
C GLY A 233 -3.43 -3.55 27.67
N SER A 234 -2.64 -4.01 28.63
CA SER A 234 -1.17 -3.83 28.63
C SER A 234 -0.42 -4.61 27.55
N TRP A 235 -1.03 -5.61 26.95
CA TRP A 235 -0.42 -6.45 25.91
C TRP A 235 -0.46 -5.80 24.53
N GLY A 236 -1.46 -4.94 24.29
CA GLY A 236 -1.60 -4.21 23.04
C GLY A 236 -1.74 -5.12 21.80
N ALA A 237 -1.02 -4.80 20.74
CA ALA A 237 -1.02 -5.57 19.49
C ALA A 237 0.13 -6.60 19.48
N ASP A 238 0.02 -7.64 20.30
CA ASP A 238 1.03 -8.69 20.46
C ASP A 238 0.93 -9.81 19.41
N GLY A 239 -0.24 -9.95 18.77
CA GLY A 239 -0.53 -11.00 17.79
C GLY A 239 -1.13 -12.26 18.42
N ASP A 240 -1.53 -12.23 19.70
CA ASP A 240 -2.27 -13.27 20.38
C ASP A 240 -3.71 -12.80 20.64
N PHE A 241 -4.68 -13.51 20.07
CA PHE A 241 -6.10 -13.19 20.25
C PHE A 241 -6.57 -13.72 21.62
N GLY A 242 -6.24 -13.00 22.67
CA GLY A 242 -6.66 -13.29 24.04
C GLY A 242 -7.98 -12.61 24.40
N ASP A 243 -8.35 -12.71 25.70
CA ASP A 243 -9.62 -12.19 26.24
C ASP A 243 -9.76 -10.67 26.02
N CYS A 244 -8.68 -9.89 26.16
CA CYS A 244 -8.71 -8.44 25.92
C CYS A 244 -9.03 -8.12 24.46
N THR A 245 -8.47 -8.89 23.52
CA THR A 245 -8.78 -8.73 22.08
C THR A 245 -10.23 -9.10 21.79
N GLU A 246 -10.73 -10.19 22.39
CA GLU A 246 -12.13 -10.58 22.24
C GLU A 246 -13.09 -9.52 22.78
N MET A 247 -12.81 -8.96 23.95
CA MET A 247 -13.62 -7.86 24.53
C MET A 247 -13.63 -6.62 23.63
N ALA A 248 -12.49 -6.22 23.12
CA ALA A 248 -12.37 -5.11 22.18
C ALA A 248 -13.16 -5.36 20.87
N VAL A 249 -13.13 -6.59 20.36
CA VAL A 249 -13.92 -6.99 19.18
C VAL A 249 -15.43 -6.91 19.49
N ARG A 250 -15.88 -7.43 20.64
CA ARG A 250 -17.30 -7.34 21.05
C ARG A 250 -17.77 -5.90 21.17
N GLN A 251 -16.96 -5.02 21.75
CA GLN A 251 -17.28 -3.60 21.86
C GLN A 251 -17.38 -2.96 20.47
N PHE A 252 -16.41 -3.23 19.60
CA PHE A 252 -16.45 -2.76 18.22
C PHE A 252 -17.70 -3.25 17.47
N GLN A 253 -18.04 -4.53 17.61
CA GLN A 253 -19.24 -5.10 16.99
C GLN A 253 -20.50 -4.42 17.48
N GLN A 254 -20.61 -4.16 18.79
CA GLN A 254 -21.72 -3.43 19.38
C GLN A 254 -21.83 -2.01 18.82
N ASP A 255 -20.72 -1.26 18.78
CA ASP A 255 -20.67 0.12 18.29
C ASP A 255 -21.02 0.21 16.79
N LYS A 256 -20.78 -0.84 16.03
CA LYS A 256 -21.08 -0.92 14.58
C LYS A 256 -22.40 -1.62 14.26
N GLY A 257 -23.17 -2.05 15.29
CA GLY A 257 -24.45 -2.74 15.09
C GLY A 257 -24.32 -4.10 14.43
N LEU A 258 -23.20 -4.78 14.63
CA LEU A 258 -22.92 -6.14 14.14
C LEU A 258 -23.37 -7.21 15.15
N GLU A 259 -23.39 -8.47 14.74
CA GLU A 259 -23.55 -9.58 15.67
C GLU A 259 -22.39 -9.60 16.68
N VAL A 260 -22.71 -9.54 17.99
CA VAL A 260 -21.72 -9.44 19.08
C VAL A 260 -21.29 -10.84 19.52
N ASP A 261 -20.50 -11.50 18.65
CA ASP A 261 -20.01 -12.87 18.92
C ASP A 261 -18.54 -12.92 19.38
N GLY A 262 -17.84 -11.78 19.40
CA GLY A 262 -16.43 -11.64 19.76
C GLY A 262 -15.46 -12.24 18.77
N LYS A 263 -15.93 -12.56 17.56
CA LYS A 263 -15.11 -13.13 16.49
C LYS A 263 -14.97 -12.14 15.33
N VAL A 264 -13.83 -12.18 14.69
CA VAL A 264 -13.60 -11.39 13.48
C VAL A 264 -13.77 -12.29 12.27
N GLY A 265 -15.03 -12.39 11.82
CA GLY A 265 -15.42 -12.95 10.54
C GLY A 265 -15.45 -11.87 9.45
N GLU A 266 -15.98 -12.20 8.29
CA GLU A 266 -16.04 -11.33 7.13
C GLU A 266 -16.67 -9.96 7.42
N GLN A 267 -17.84 -9.94 8.04
CA GLN A 267 -18.56 -8.71 8.35
C GLN A 267 -17.80 -7.80 9.32
N THR A 268 -17.25 -8.40 10.40
CA THR A 268 -16.45 -7.64 11.37
C THR A 268 -15.17 -7.10 10.76
N PHE A 269 -14.51 -7.89 9.90
CA PHE A 269 -13.28 -7.46 9.22
C PHE A 269 -13.55 -6.31 8.23
N ALA A 270 -14.62 -6.41 7.44
CA ALA A 270 -15.04 -5.33 6.53
C ALA A 270 -15.38 -4.04 7.29
N ALA A 271 -16.07 -4.15 8.42
CA ALA A 271 -16.41 -3.01 9.26
C ALA A 271 -15.16 -2.34 9.88
N LEU A 272 -14.16 -3.13 10.31
CA LEU A 272 -12.86 -2.62 10.78
C LEU A 272 -12.15 -1.81 9.70
N GLN A 273 -12.09 -2.32 8.50
CA GLN A 273 -11.48 -1.63 7.35
C GLN A 273 -12.22 -0.33 7.02
N ALA A 274 -13.56 -0.37 6.98
CA ALA A 274 -14.38 0.80 6.71
C ALA A 274 -14.19 1.91 7.78
N ALA A 275 -14.16 1.53 9.06
CA ALA A 275 -13.95 2.46 10.17
C ALA A 275 -12.54 3.11 10.11
N GLN A 276 -11.54 2.35 9.74
CA GLN A 276 -10.17 2.87 9.51
C GLN A 276 -10.12 3.85 8.35
N ALA A 277 -10.78 3.53 7.24
CA ALA A 277 -10.84 4.41 6.08
C ALA A 277 -11.54 5.74 6.42
N GLN A 278 -12.64 5.68 7.17
CA GLN A 278 -13.36 6.88 7.65
C GLN A 278 -12.48 7.74 8.56
N LYS A 279 -11.83 7.15 9.56
CA LYS A 279 -10.94 7.88 10.46
C LYS A 279 -9.79 8.54 9.72
N LYS A 280 -9.22 7.87 8.73
CA LYS A 280 -8.17 8.42 7.88
C LYS A 280 -8.68 9.57 7.01
N GLN A 281 -9.89 9.46 6.47
CA GLN A 281 -10.52 10.52 5.68
C GLN A 281 -10.86 11.74 6.55
N GLU A 282 -11.33 11.54 7.77
CA GLU A 282 -11.56 12.60 8.76
C GLU A 282 -10.25 13.32 9.12
N GLN A 283 -9.16 12.57 9.30
CA GLN A 283 -7.82 13.15 9.54
C GLN A 283 -7.28 13.91 8.32
N GLU A 284 -7.48 13.41 7.10
CA GLU A 284 -7.08 14.10 5.87
C GLU A 284 -7.91 15.36 5.65
N THR A 285 -9.21 15.34 5.95
CA THR A 285 -10.11 16.51 5.86
C THR A 285 -9.77 17.55 6.94
N SER A 286 -9.50 17.11 8.15
CA SER A 286 -9.03 17.96 9.25
C SER A 286 -7.66 18.59 8.93
N ASN A 287 -6.77 17.85 8.26
CA ASN A 287 -5.44 18.33 7.87
C ASN A 287 -5.48 19.30 6.67
N SER A 288 -6.60 19.37 5.93
CA SER A 288 -6.82 20.35 4.86
C SER A 288 -7.40 21.67 5.33
N GLN A 289 -7.98 21.71 6.53
CA GLN A 289 -8.50 22.94 7.14
C GLN A 289 -7.36 23.70 7.82
N ILE A 290 -7.39 25.01 7.70
CA ILE A 290 -6.39 25.89 8.30
C ILE A 290 -7.03 26.86 9.29
N VAL A 291 -6.28 27.19 10.33
CA VAL A 291 -6.63 28.26 11.27
C VAL A 291 -5.73 29.46 10.96
N VAL A 292 -6.35 30.56 10.56
CA VAL A 292 -5.63 31.80 10.25
C VAL A 292 -5.63 32.71 11.47
N ILE A 293 -4.47 33.18 11.87
CA ILE A 293 -4.33 34.15 12.98
C ILE A 293 -4.54 35.56 12.46
N LYS A 294 -5.67 36.21 12.82
CA LYS A 294 -6.08 37.50 12.22
C LYS A 294 -5.93 38.70 13.14
N ASN A 295 -6.29 38.59 14.42
CA ASN A 295 -6.47 39.72 15.30
C ASN A 295 -5.21 40.02 16.18
N GLY A 296 -4.02 39.87 15.59
CA GLY A 296 -2.74 40.07 16.29
C GLY A 296 -2.07 38.76 16.67
N ASN A 297 -0.90 38.82 17.27
CA ASN A 297 -0.17 37.65 17.72
C ASN A 297 -0.86 37.01 18.92
N CYS A 298 -0.81 35.66 18.99
CA CYS A 298 -1.35 34.93 20.13
C CYS A 298 -0.43 33.78 20.58
N TYR A 299 -0.60 33.40 21.83
CA TYR A 299 0.07 32.21 22.36
C TYR A 299 -0.62 30.95 21.93
N VAL A 300 0.15 29.96 21.48
CA VAL A 300 -0.30 28.58 21.33
C VAL A 300 -0.07 27.86 22.65
N ARG A 301 -1.09 27.20 23.20
CA ARG A 301 -1.03 26.62 24.56
C ARG A 301 -1.39 25.14 24.55
N THR A 302 -0.96 24.41 25.58
CA THR A 302 -1.24 22.98 25.75
C THR A 302 -2.69 22.67 26.13
N LEU A 303 -3.45 23.66 26.67
CA LEU A 303 -4.86 23.53 27.08
C LEU A 303 -5.67 24.63 26.42
N PRO A 304 -6.98 24.44 26.21
CA PRO A 304 -7.87 25.43 25.59
C PRO A 304 -8.26 26.56 26.56
N ASN A 305 -7.28 27.11 27.26
CA ASN A 305 -7.46 28.21 28.21
C ASN A 305 -6.12 28.89 28.53
N THR A 306 -6.17 29.99 29.34
CA THR A 306 -5.00 30.78 29.68
C THR A 306 -4.05 30.12 30.68
N SER A 307 -4.46 29.04 31.36
CA SER A 307 -3.60 28.31 32.32
C SER A 307 -2.72 27.28 31.64
N GLY A 308 -3.03 26.91 30.37
CA GLY A 308 -2.20 25.99 29.57
C GLY A 308 -0.78 26.55 29.38
N LYS A 309 0.22 25.66 29.44
CA LYS A 309 1.63 26.03 29.17
C LYS A 309 1.74 26.57 27.74
N ILE A 310 2.54 27.63 27.59
CA ILE A 310 2.82 28.24 26.28
C ILE A 310 3.77 27.29 25.50
N LEU A 311 3.35 26.89 24.30
CA LEU A 311 4.16 26.15 23.34
C LEU A 311 4.99 27.09 22.45
N GLY A 312 4.43 28.26 22.12
CA GLY A 312 5.06 29.28 21.30
C GLY A 312 4.08 30.43 20.98
N VAL A 313 4.50 31.28 20.05
CA VAL A 313 3.73 32.44 19.58
C VAL A 313 3.38 32.23 18.12
N ALA A 314 2.09 32.24 17.82
CA ALA A 314 1.60 32.33 16.45
C ALA A 314 1.41 33.81 16.08
N TYR A 315 2.07 34.24 15.03
CA TYR A 315 2.05 35.62 14.57
C TYR A 315 0.83 35.91 13.71
N ARG A 316 0.44 37.16 13.63
CA ARG A 316 -0.63 37.59 12.74
C ARG A 316 -0.37 37.14 11.31
N ASP A 317 -1.45 36.74 10.62
CA ASP A 317 -1.49 36.19 9.26
C ASP A 317 -0.78 34.84 9.07
N THR A 318 -0.32 34.19 10.18
CA THR A 318 0.14 32.80 10.13
C THR A 318 -1.04 31.86 9.87
N GLU A 319 -0.85 30.92 8.96
CA GLU A 319 -1.76 29.79 8.72
C GLU A 319 -1.22 28.56 9.47
N LEU A 320 -2.03 27.99 10.33
CA LEU A 320 -1.71 26.77 11.09
C LEU A 320 -2.67 25.64 10.69
N PRO A 321 -2.18 24.41 10.52
CA PRO A 321 -3.08 23.29 10.30
C PRO A 321 -4.07 23.14 11.45
N TYR A 322 -5.33 22.91 11.15
CA TYR A 322 -6.37 22.67 12.14
C TYR A 322 -6.15 21.32 12.83
N GLY A 323 -6.19 21.28 14.14
CA GLY A 323 -5.97 20.09 14.95
C GLY A 323 -7.22 19.22 15.19
N GLY A 324 -8.31 19.43 14.40
CA GLY A 324 -9.50 18.57 14.45
C GLY A 324 -10.45 18.82 15.62
N ALA A 325 -10.30 19.88 16.43
CA ALA A 325 -11.18 20.15 17.56
C ALA A 325 -11.38 21.65 17.82
N ILE A 326 -12.58 21.99 18.29
CA ILE A 326 -12.93 23.26 18.92
C ILE A 326 -13.46 22.91 20.30
N ASP A 327 -12.90 23.54 21.34
CA ASP A 327 -13.38 23.31 22.71
C ASP A 327 -14.77 23.90 22.90
N GLU A 328 -15.72 23.10 23.34
CA GLU A 328 -17.13 23.46 23.43
C GLU A 328 -17.40 24.56 24.46
N ASN A 329 -16.61 24.67 25.51
CA ASN A 329 -16.80 25.63 26.58
C ASN A 329 -16.09 26.97 26.33
N THR A 330 -14.88 26.91 25.83
CA THR A 330 -14.03 28.10 25.66
C THR A 330 -13.96 28.57 24.22
N HIS A 331 -14.41 27.73 23.27
CA HIS A 331 -14.35 27.94 21.82
C HIS A 331 -12.92 28.15 21.31
N TRP A 332 -11.91 27.68 22.04
CA TRP A 332 -10.54 27.65 21.56
C TRP A 332 -10.41 26.62 20.45
N VAL A 333 -9.55 26.92 19.50
CA VAL A 333 -9.37 26.10 18.30
C VAL A 333 -8.06 25.32 18.43
N LYS A 334 -8.11 24.00 18.22
CA LYS A 334 -6.94 23.16 18.21
C LYS A 334 -6.16 23.37 16.92
N VAL A 335 -4.85 23.47 17.02
CA VAL A 335 -3.94 23.68 15.89
C VAL A 335 -2.73 22.78 16.01
N ILE A 336 -2.06 22.52 14.88
CA ILE A 336 -0.73 21.91 14.87
C ILE A 336 0.31 23.03 14.75
N PHE A 337 1.12 23.19 15.78
CA PHE A 337 2.16 24.19 15.86
C PHE A 337 3.52 23.52 16.03
N GLU A 338 4.42 23.72 15.07
CA GLU A 338 5.75 23.08 15.05
C GLU A 338 5.70 21.56 15.28
N GLY A 339 4.70 20.90 14.65
CA GLY A 339 4.50 19.44 14.74
C GLY A 339 3.88 18.97 16.07
N LYS A 340 3.43 19.87 16.94
CA LYS A 340 2.77 19.56 18.22
C LYS A 340 1.35 20.06 18.24
N GLU A 341 0.46 19.33 18.89
CA GLU A 341 -0.90 19.79 19.16
C GLU A 341 -0.87 20.95 20.18
N GLY A 342 -1.63 21.97 19.88
CA GLY A 342 -1.80 23.13 20.74
C GLY A 342 -3.16 23.80 20.52
N TRP A 343 -3.44 24.82 21.29
CA TRP A 343 -4.70 25.56 21.28
C TRP A 343 -4.46 27.06 21.11
N VAL A 344 -5.26 27.67 20.25
CA VAL A 344 -5.32 29.12 20.07
C VAL A 344 -6.71 29.62 20.41
N SER A 345 -6.82 30.80 21.02
CA SER A 345 -8.12 31.40 21.30
C SER A 345 -8.81 31.78 19.99
N ASN A 346 -10.12 31.53 19.92
CA ASN A 346 -10.98 31.94 18.81
C ASN A 346 -11.00 33.47 18.58
N LYS A 347 -10.57 34.25 19.57
CA LYS A 347 -10.34 35.69 19.42
C LYS A 347 -9.30 36.00 18.34
N TYR A 348 -8.32 35.14 18.16
CA TYR A 348 -7.19 35.32 17.27
C TYR A 348 -7.20 34.36 16.09
N GLY A 349 -7.58 33.10 16.30
CA GLY A 349 -7.63 32.05 15.28
C GLY A 349 -9.02 31.89 14.69
N THR A 350 -9.10 31.94 13.36
CA THR A 350 -10.32 31.70 12.60
C THR A 350 -10.10 30.49 11.70
N LEU A 351 -10.97 29.48 11.82
CA LEU A 351 -10.99 28.32 10.95
C LEU A 351 -11.43 28.72 9.55
N LYS A 352 -10.71 28.26 8.52
CA LYS A 352 -11.04 28.41 7.11
C LYS A 352 -11.24 27.06 6.45
#